data_49b770ea5004ea88ad9bd22bda233194
#
_entry.id   49b770ea5004ea88ad9bd22bda233194
#
_cell.length_a   1.000
_cell.length_b   1.000
_cell.length_c   1.000
_cell.angle_alpha   90.00
_cell.angle_beta   90.00
_cell.angle_gamma   90.00
#
_symmetry.space_group_name_H-M   'P 1'
#
loop_
_entity.id
_entity.type
_entity.pdbx_description
1 polymer ?
#
loop_
_entity_poly.entity_id
_entity_poly.type
_entity_poly.pdbx_seq_one_letter_code
_entity_poly.pdbx_strand_id
1 'polypeptide(L)'
;MIQEFQIRVLPVVASSEQNIRQFVAEDKGIDVRTINAVRVLKRSIDARQRTIFINLTVRVYINELPQDDEYVSTEYGDVSSKPTVVVVGEGPGGLFASLRLIELGLRPIVLERGKNVRDRKVDLANIKKMQKVDPESNYCFGEGGAGAYSDGKLYTRSKKRGNIEKILNVFCQHGASTSILAVAHPHIGTDKLPKVIENMRETIIRCGGEVHFQTKMTRLIINGDAVVGVEAVNLLNGAEETYHGPVILATGHSARDVYRYLAEAKVEIEAKGIAVGVRLEHPSHLIDQIQYHSKQGRGKYLPAAEYSFVTQVADRGVYSFCMCPGGFVIPAATDKEQLVVNGMSPSNRGTQWSNSGMVVETRPEDVEGDENDPLRMMHFQEQLERACWQQGNMKQTAPAQRMADFVNGRLSYDLPKSSYAPGLISSPLHFWLPRQVSKRLQEGFKKFGKMSHGFLTNEAVMIATETRTSSPVRIVRDRETLQHVRIHGLFPCGEGAGYAGGIVSAGVDGERCAEMCAAYMEV
;
A
#
# COMPACT_ATOMS: atom_id res chain seq x y z
N MET A 1 10.96 -29.84 26.05
CA MET A 1 10.27 -30.48 24.89
C MET A 1 9.39 -29.41 24.22
N ILE A 2 9.49 -29.29 22.89
CA ILE A 2 8.70 -28.33 22.09
C ILE A 2 7.65 -29.11 21.31
N GLN A 3 6.39 -28.67 21.35
CA GLN A 3 5.28 -29.28 20.61
C GLN A 3 4.47 -28.19 19.88
N GLU A 4 3.92 -28.54 18.71
CA GLU A 4 3.05 -27.63 17.95
C GLU A 4 1.64 -28.19 17.87
N PHE A 5 0.65 -27.34 18.12
CA PHE A 5 -0.76 -27.70 18.07
C PHE A 5 -1.56 -26.73 17.20
N GLN A 6 -2.52 -27.30 16.48
CA GLN A 6 -3.59 -26.52 15.84
C GLN A 6 -4.81 -26.56 16.74
N ILE A 7 -5.32 -25.40 17.11
CA ILE A 7 -6.49 -25.25 17.97
C ILE A 7 -7.48 -24.25 17.38
N ARG A 8 -8.75 -24.47 17.68
CA ARG A 8 -9.85 -23.60 17.30
C ARG A 8 -10.57 -23.15 18.56
N VAL A 9 -10.46 -21.86 18.87
CA VAL A 9 -10.86 -21.33 20.18
C VAL A 9 -11.79 -20.12 20.05
N LEU A 10 -12.49 -19.79 21.11
CA LEU A 10 -13.26 -18.54 21.19
C LEU A 10 -12.32 -17.32 21.27
N PRO A 11 -12.78 -16.13 20.84
CA PRO A 11 -11.96 -14.91 20.88
C PRO A 11 -11.39 -14.58 22.26
N VAL A 12 -12.13 -14.86 23.33
CA VAL A 12 -11.65 -14.64 24.71
C VAL A 12 -10.43 -15.50 25.04
N VAL A 13 -10.39 -16.74 24.55
CA VAL A 13 -9.24 -17.65 24.76
C VAL A 13 -8.02 -17.13 23.99
N ALA A 14 -8.22 -16.71 22.74
CA ALA A 14 -7.16 -16.17 21.90
C ALA A 14 -6.65 -14.77 22.31
N SER A 15 -7.22 -14.14 23.34
CA SER A 15 -6.93 -12.77 23.74
C SER A 15 -5.64 -12.61 24.56
N SER A 16 -5.14 -13.67 25.17
CA SER A 16 -3.90 -13.64 25.95
C SER A 16 -3.16 -14.98 25.89
N GLU A 17 -1.83 -14.92 26.05
CA GLU A 17 -1.00 -16.12 26.15
C GLU A 17 -1.45 -17.01 27.32
N GLN A 18 -1.82 -16.42 28.44
CA GLN A 18 -2.28 -17.16 29.63
C GLN A 18 -3.54 -17.98 29.32
N ASN A 19 -4.52 -17.41 28.63
CA ASN A 19 -5.74 -18.11 28.25
C ASN A 19 -5.46 -19.24 27.27
N ILE A 20 -4.58 -19.02 26.30
CA ILE A 20 -4.16 -20.06 25.34
C ILE A 20 -3.44 -21.19 26.07
N ARG A 21 -2.51 -20.86 26.97
CA ARG A 21 -1.78 -21.84 27.80
C ARG A 21 -2.72 -22.71 28.61
N GLN A 22 -3.69 -22.11 29.28
CA GLN A 22 -4.70 -22.85 30.06
C GLN A 22 -5.53 -23.78 29.17
N PHE A 23 -6.01 -23.25 28.04
CA PHE A 23 -6.79 -24.04 27.08
C PHE A 23 -6.00 -25.24 26.53
N VAL A 24 -4.74 -25.04 26.15
CA VAL A 24 -3.87 -26.12 25.62
C VAL A 24 -3.61 -27.17 26.70
N ALA A 25 -3.37 -26.74 27.95
CA ALA A 25 -3.17 -27.64 29.07
C ALA A 25 -4.37 -28.57 29.25
N GLU A 26 -5.58 -28.00 29.25
CA GLU A 26 -6.84 -28.79 29.40
C GLU A 26 -7.13 -29.67 28.17
N ASP A 27 -7.00 -29.12 26.96
CA ASP A 27 -7.33 -29.85 25.71
C ASP A 27 -6.36 -30.98 25.40
N LYS A 28 -5.08 -30.82 25.77
CA LYS A 28 -4.03 -31.81 25.48
C LYS A 28 -3.63 -32.68 26.70
N GLY A 29 -4.21 -32.44 27.86
CA GLY A 29 -3.89 -33.17 29.08
C GLY A 29 -2.47 -32.93 29.58
N ILE A 30 -1.95 -31.69 29.41
CA ILE A 30 -0.61 -31.28 29.84
C ILE A 30 -0.73 -30.54 31.17
N ASP A 31 0.14 -30.85 32.14
CA ASP A 31 0.19 -30.03 33.37
C ASP A 31 0.58 -28.58 33.03
N VAL A 32 -0.31 -27.63 33.30
CA VAL A 32 -0.11 -26.21 33.00
C VAL A 32 1.16 -25.66 33.65
N ARG A 33 1.61 -26.19 34.75
CA ARG A 33 2.84 -25.79 35.47
C ARG A 33 4.10 -26.12 34.68
N THR A 34 4.05 -27.12 33.80
CA THR A 34 5.18 -27.53 32.94
C THR A 34 5.27 -26.71 31.66
N ILE A 35 4.23 -25.97 31.28
CA ILE A 35 4.22 -25.09 30.12
C ILE A 35 4.88 -23.76 30.48
N ASN A 36 6.09 -23.55 30.03
CA ASN A 36 6.83 -22.31 30.33
C ASN A 36 6.38 -21.12 29.46
N ALA A 37 6.07 -21.38 28.18
CA ALA A 37 5.59 -20.36 27.25
C ALA A 37 4.75 -20.98 26.12
N VAL A 38 3.94 -20.13 25.50
CA VAL A 38 3.18 -20.46 24.28
C VAL A 38 3.41 -19.35 23.25
N ARG A 39 3.90 -19.72 22.08
CA ARG A 39 4.09 -18.79 20.95
C ARG A 39 3.05 -19.07 19.88
N VAL A 40 2.34 -18.02 19.45
CA VAL A 40 1.39 -18.11 18.33
C VAL A 40 2.16 -18.02 17.01
N LEU A 41 2.13 -19.08 16.22
CA LEU A 41 2.79 -19.18 14.91
C LEU A 41 1.86 -18.76 13.77
N LYS A 42 0.55 -19.07 13.91
CA LYS A 42 -0.48 -18.65 12.92
C LYS A 42 -1.76 -18.27 13.66
N ARG A 43 -2.43 -17.24 13.16
CA ARG A 43 -3.70 -16.74 13.67
C ARG A 43 -4.61 -16.30 12.53
N SER A 44 -5.84 -16.78 12.51
CA SER A 44 -6.88 -16.33 11.60
C SER A 44 -8.25 -16.31 12.28
N ILE A 45 -9.13 -15.44 11.81
CA ILE A 45 -10.50 -15.31 12.30
C ILE A 45 -11.43 -16.09 11.38
N ASP A 46 -12.24 -16.98 11.94
CA ASP A 46 -13.32 -17.68 11.24
C ASP A 46 -14.67 -17.05 11.63
N ALA A 47 -15.15 -16.14 10.80
CA ALA A 47 -16.41 -15.41 10.98
C ALA A 47 -17.50 -15.87 9.99
N ARG A 48 -17.40 -17.06 9.42
CA ARG A 48 -18.38 -17.59 8.47
C ARG A 48 -19.70 -17.98 9.11
N GLN A 49 -19.70 -18.22 10.41
CA GLN A 49 -20.87 -18.62 11.20
C GLN A 49 -21.16 -17.58 12.29
N ARG A 50 -22.33 -17.71 12.90
CA ARG A 50 -22.78 -16.81 13.97
C ARG A 50 -21.81 -16.81 15.18
N THR A 51 -21.26 -17.97 15.53
CA THR A 51 -20.21 -18.09 16.54
C THR A 51 -18.86 -17.88 15.88
N ILE A 52 -18.15 -16.85 16.32
CA ILE A 52 -16.84 -16.52 15.79
C ILE A 52 -15.77 -17.35 16.50
N PHE A 53 -14.88 -17.96 15.71
CA PHE A 53 -13.74 -18.70 16.23
C PHE A 53 -12.42 -18.08 15.74
N ILE A 54 -11.38 -18.30 16.52
CA ILE A 54 -9.99 -17.99 16.16
C ILE A 54 -9.27 -19.33 15.95
N ASN A 55 -8.73 -19.51 14.75
CA ASN A 55 -7.85 -20.64 14.46
C ASN A 55 -6.41 -20.21 14.76
N LEU A 56 -5.75 -21.00 15.59
CA LEU A 56 -4.36 -20.79 16.01
C LEU A 56 -3.51 -22.01 15.68
N THR A 57 -2.28 -21.78 15.24
CA THR A 57 -1.18 -22.73 15.36
C THR A 57 -0.26 -22.20 16.44
N VAL A 58 -0.04 -22.99 17.47
CA VAL A 58 0.75 -22.60 18.64
C VAL A 58 1.92 -23.55 18.87
N ARG A 59 3.06 -22.98 19.26
CA ARG A 59 4.23 -23.72 19.73
C ARG A 59 4.29 -23.62 21.24
N VAL A 60 4.32 -24.76 21.90
CA VAL A 60 4.27 -24.91 23.36
C VAL A 60 5.62 -25.40 23.87
N TYR A 61 6.19 -24.67 24.81
CA TYR A 61 7.48 -24.95 25.44
C TYR A 61 7.23 -25.63 26.80
N ILE A 62 7.47 -26.95 26.86
CA ILE A 62 7.21 -27.81 28.06
C ILE A 62 8.54 -28.11 28.73
N ASN A 63 8.71 -27.61 29.98
CA ASN A 63 9.97 -27.69 30.74
C ASN A 63 11.18 -27.16 29.97
N GLU A 64 10.95 -26.17 29.10
CA GLU A 64 11.95 -25.59 28.22
C GLU A 64 11.60 -24.11 28.02
N LEU A 65 12.59 -23.24 27.94
CA LEU A 65 12.39 -21.81 27.66
C LEU A 65 12.44 -21.56 26.15
N PRO A 66 11.64 -20.61 25.63
CA PRO A 66 11.75 -20.19 24.25
C PRO A 66 13.12 -19.59 23.99
N GLN A 67 13.66 -19.86 22.80
CA GLN A 67 14.86 -19.17 22.31
C GLN A 67 14.47 -17.79 21.76
N ASP A 68 15.46 -16.89 21.66
CA ASP A 68 15.28 -15.58 21.04
C ASP A 68 15.38 -15.71 19.52
N ASP A 69 14.39 -16.37 18.94
CA ASP A 69 14.25 -16.70 17.52
C ASP A 69 12.90 -16.22 16.96
N GLU A 70 12.38 -15.10 17.48
CA GLU A 70 11.05 -14.62 17.07
C GLU A 70 10.99 -14.21 15.61
N TYR A 71 12.12 -13.75 15.04
CA TYR A 71 12.27 -13.47 13.62
C TYR A 71 13.69 -13.84 13.16
N VAL A 72 13.83 -14.03 11.84
CA VAL A 72 15.13 -14.28 11.21
C VAL A 72 15.76 -12.95 10.84
N SER A 73 16.92 -12.64 11.43
CA SER A 73 17.67 -11.43 11.11
C SER A 73 18.49 -11.60 9.82
N THR A 74 18.66 -10.49 9.12
CA THR A 74 19.55 -10.37 7.95
C THR A 74 20.81 -9.62 8.36
N GLU A 75 21.98 -10.10 7.96
CA GLU A 75 23.24 -9.42 8.19
C GLU A 75 23.53 -8.43 7.06
N TYR A 76 23.92 -7.22 7.44
CA TYR A 76 24.28 -6.15 6.51
C TYR A 76 25.72 -5.71 6.77
N GLY A 77 26.59 -5.93 5.77
CA GLY A 77 28.01 -5.56 5.85
C GLY A 77 28.28 -4.10 5.44
N ASP A 78 29.51 -3.67 5.63
CA ASP A 78 29.96 -2.35 5.15
C ASP A 78 30.19 -2.36 3.63
N VAL A 79 29.54 -1.43 2.94
CA VAL A 79 29.63 -1.26 1.47
C VAL A 79 30.21 0.10 1.07
N SER A 80 30.80 0.85 1.99
CA SER A 80 31.34 2.21 1.75
C SER A 80 32.31 2.31 0.57
N SER A 81 33.08 1.26 0.30
CA SER A 81 34.04 1.18 -0.79
C SER A 81 33.64 0.29 -1.95
N LYS A 82 32.36 -0.15 -1.97
CA LYS A 82 31.85 -1.07 -2.97
C LYS A 82 31.30 -0.34 -4.21
N PRO A 83 31.15 -1.02 -5.35
CA PRO A 83 30.54 -0.44 -6.54
C PRO A 83 29.14 0.11 -6.27
N THR A 84 28.83 1.25 -6.88
CA THR A 84 27.59 1.99 -6.65
C THR A 84 26.47 1.55 -7.58
N VAL A 85 25.24 1.55 -7.04
CA VAL A 85 23.98 1.40 -7.78
C VAL A 85 23.07 2.56 -7.40
N VAL A 86 22.53 3.26 -8.38
CA VAL A 86 21.57 4.36 -8.15
C VAL A 86 20.18 3.78 -7.98
N VAL A 87 19.54 4.11 -6.87
CA VAL A 87 18.15 3.72 -6.58
C VAL A 87 17.28 4.97 -6.58
N VAL A 88 16.38 5.07 -7.54
CA VAL A 88 15.50 6.23 -7.68
C VAL A 88 14.15 5.94 -7.03
N GLY A 89 13.87 6.62 -5.92
CA GLY A 89 12.70 6.46 -5.09
C GLY A 89 12.96 5.62 -3.83
N GLU A 90 12.50 6.12 -2.69
CA GLU A 90 12.65 5.48 -1.37
C GLU A 90 11.28 4.96 -0.84
N GLY A 91 10.44 4.47 -1.77
CA GLY A 91 9.29 3.66 -1.43
C GLY A 91 9.68 2.21 -1.09
N PRO A 92 8.72 1.31 -0.86
CA PRO A 92 9.01 -0.09 -0.50
C PRO A 92 9.94 -0.79 -1.50
N GLY A 93 9.77 -0.55 -2.79
CA GLY A 93 10.66 -1.11 -3.81
C GLY A 93 12.10 -0.66 -3.65
N GLY A 94 12.33 0.64 -3.51
CA GLY A 94 13.66 1.21 -3.35
C GLY A 94 14.33 0.85 -2.03
N LEU A 95 13.59 0.85 -0.91
CA LEU A 95 14.11 0.46 0.41
C LEU A 95 14.60 -0.99 0.42
N PHE A 96 13.78 -1.92 -0.04
CA PHE A 96 14.16 -3.34 -0.07
C PHE A 96 15.23 -3.63 -1.13
N ALA A 97 15.22 -2.94 -2.26
CA ALA A 97 16.34 -3.00 -3.22
C ALA A 97 17.64 -2.55 -2.59
N SER A 98 17.64 -1.44 -1.86
CA SER A 98 18.83 -0.89 -1.19
C SER A 98 19.40 -1.81 -0.12
N LEU A 99 18.55 -2.37 0.73
CA LEU A 99 18.98 -3.35 1.74
C LEU A 99 19.53 -4.62 1.08
N ARG A 100 18.90 -5.09 0.00
CA ARG A 100 19.37 -6.27 -0.72
C ARG A 100 20.69 -6.02 -1.45
N LEU A 101 20.91 -4.84 -2.02
CA LEU A 101 22.19 -4.45 -2.59
C LEU A 101 23.32 -4.53 -1.55
N ILE A 102 23.08 -4.07 -0.33
CA ILE A 102 24.06 -4.18 0.77
C ILE A 102 24.39 -5.63 1.08
N GLU A 103 23.40 -6.53 1.17
CA GLU A 103 23.64 -7.97 1.35
C GLU A 103 24.53 -8.54 0.23
N LEU A 104 24.39 -8.03 -0.99
CA LEU A 104 25.13 -8.47 -2.17
C LEU A 104 26.46 -7.76 -2.35
N GLY A 105 26.88 -6.92 -1.41
CA GLY A 105 28.15 -6.21 -1.46
C GLY A 105 28.17 -5.04 -2.44
N LEU A 106 27.02 -4.42 -2.71
CA LEU A 106 26.90 -3.24 -3.56
C LEU A 106 26.43 -2.03 -2.74
N ARG A 107 26.90 -0.84 -3.12
CA ARG A 107 26.60 0.42 -2.43
C ARG A 107 25.39 1.11 -3.04
N PRO A 108 24.24 1.18 -2.36
CA PRO A 108 23.10 1.94 -2.83
C PRO A 108 23.30 3.45 -2.66
N ILE A 109 22.97 4.21 -3.71
CA ILE A 109 22.83 5.67 -3.68
C ILE A 109 21.36 5.94 -3.95
N VAL A 110 20.61 6.28 -2.91
CA VAL A 110 19.15 6.46 -2.97
C VAL A 110 18.81 7.92 -3.18
N LEU A 111 17.97 8.20 -4.18
CA LEU A 111 17.46 9.53 -4.48
C LEU A 111 15.96 9.58 -4.21
N GLU A 112 15.54 10.41 -3.26
CA GLU A 112 14.12 10.64 -2.94
C GLU A 112 13.74 12.10 -3.18
N ARG A 113 12.72 12.31 -4.01
CA ARG A 113 12.25 13.67 -4.36
C ARG A 113 11.61 14.39 -3.17
N GLY A 114 10.94 13.64 -2.30
CA GLY A 114 10.27 14.19 -1.13
C GLY A 114 11.16 14.27 0.10
N LYS A 115 10.53 14.51 1.25
CA LYS A 115 11.19 14.67 2.54
C LYS A 115 11.22 13.35 3.32
N ASN A 116 12.03 13.30 4.36
CA ASN A 116 12.02 12.20 5.33
C ASN A 116 10.66 12.09 6.03
N VAL A 117 10.37 10.96 6.67
CA VAL A 117 9.06 10.69 7.30
C VAL A 117 8.65 11.72 8.35
N ARG A 118 9.59 12.37 9.04
CA ARG A 118 9.26 13.38 10.08
C ARG A 118 8.82 14.69 9.45
N ASP A 119 9.61 15.21 8.53
CA ASP A 119 9.34 16.49 7.87
C ASP A 119 8.12 16.40 6.95
N ARG A 120 7.93 15.26 6.30
CA ARG A 120 6.77 14.95 5.47
C ARG A 120 5.44 15.07 6.23
N LYS A 121 5.41 14.80 7.55
CA LYS A 121 4.20 14.98 8.38
C LYS A 121 3.66 16.40 8.36
N VAL A 122 4.52 17.40 8.26
CA VAL A 122 4.11 18.81 8.18
C VAL A 122 3.36 19.08 6.89
N ASP A 123 3.88 18.57 5.77
CA ASP A 123 3.25 18.72 4.45
C ASP A 123 1.89 18.01 4.40
N LEU A 124 1.79 16.80 4.97
CA LEU A 124 0.53 16.08 5.09
C LEU A 124 -0.50 16.82 5.95
N ALA A 125 -0.06 17.45 7.04
CA ALA A 125 -0.93 18.27 7.87
C ALA A 125 -1.43 19.52 7.12
N ASN A 126 -0.60 20.13 6.27
CA ASN A 126 -0.97 21.28 5.45
C ASN A 126 -2.05 20.93 4.42
N ILE A 127 -2.00 19.74 3.81
CA ILE A 127 -3.07 19.28 2.91
C ILE A 127 -4.39 19.19 3.67
N LYS A 128 -4.40 18.64 4.87
CA LYS A 128 -5.60 18.46 5.69
C LYS A 128 -6.19 19.78 6.20
N LYS A 129 -5.34 20.67 6.70
CA LYS A 129 -5.77 21.90 7.40
C LYS A 129 -5.88 23.11 6.49
N MET A 130 -4.93 23.27 5.57
CA MET A 130 -4.81 24.44 4.70
C MET A 130 -5.20 24.15 3.25
N GLN A 131 -5.51 22.89 2.93
CA GLN A 131 -5.83 22.43 1.58
C GLN A 131 -4.72 22.74 0.55
N LYS A 132 -3.47 22.76 0.99
CA LYS A 132 -2.29 23.01 0.16
C LYS A 132 -1.55 21.70 -0.09
N VAL A 133 -1.36 21.38 -1.36
CA VAL A 133 -0.58 20.22 -1.82
C VAL A 133 0.83 20.71 -2.20
N ASP A 134 1.86 20.09 -1.61
CA ASP A 134 3.23 20.22 -2.08
C ASP A 134 3.46 19.15 -3.17
N PRO A 135 3.76 19.54 -4.43
CA PRO A 135 3.95 18.55 -5.50
C PRO A 135 5.12 17.59 -5.31
N GLU A 136 6.07 17.95 -4.46
CA GLU A 136 7.26 17.13 -4.23
C GLU A 136 7.24 16.37 -2.89
N SER A 137 6.34 16.73 -1.96
CA SER A 137 6.20 16.08 -0.65
C SER A 137 4.74 15.98 -0.23
N ASN A 138 4.17 14.78 -0.30
CA ASN A 138 2.74 14.53 -0.09
C ASN A 138 2.50 13.06 0.31
N TYR A 139 1.29 12.53 0.18
CA TYR A 139 0.98 11.13 0.50
C TYR A 139 1.64 10.11 -0.44
N CYS A 140 2.08 10.51 -1.62
CA CYS A 140 2.74 9.62 -2.59
C CYS A 140 4.27 9.78 -2.60
N PHE A 141 4.77 10.99 -2.40
CA PHE A 141 6.20 11.33 -2.47
C PHE A 141 6.77 11.62 -1.09
N GLY A 142 7.97 11.13 -0.87
CA GLY A 142 8.71 11.17 0.37
C GLY A 142 9.10 9.78 0.86
N GLU A 143 9.92 9.72 1.88
CA GLU A 143 10.45 8.50 2.49
C GLU A 143 9.34 7.48 2.79
N GLY A 144 9.54 6.24 2.34
CA GLY A 144 8.57 5.15 2.46
C GLY A 144 7.44 5.19 1.42
N GLY A 145 7.40 6.18 0.53
CA GLY A 145 6.44 6.31 -0.56
C GLY A 145 4.98 6.40 -0.08
N ALA A 146 4.06 5.98 -0.92
CA ALA A 146 2.62 5.96 -0.60
C ALA A 146 2.27 4.97 0.53
N GLY A 147 3.14 3.99 0.80
CA GLY A 147 2.96 3.00 1.86
C GLY A 147 3.13 3.53 3.27
N ALA A 148 4.00 4.52 3.48
CA ALA A 148 4.38 5.02 4.80
C ALA A 148 3.21 5.51 5.65
N TYR A 149 2.25 6.17 5.03
CA TYR A 149 1.05 6.74 5.65
C TYR A 149 -0.22 6.07 5.13
N SER A 150 -0.25 4.75 5.14
CA SER A 150 -1.37 3.89 4.76
C SER A 150 -1.83 3.02 5.94
N ASP A 151 -2.72 2.07 5.71
CA ASP A 151 -2.99 0.99 6.68
C ASP A 151 -1.75 0.11 6.94
N GLY A 152 -0.78 0.16 6.02
CA GLY A 152 0.44 -0.64 6.14
C GLY A 152 0.18 -2.13 5.97
N LYS A 153 -0.73 -2.51 5.06
CA LYS A 153 -1.03 -3.91 4.76
C LYS A 153 0.18 -4.63 4.19
N LEU A 154 0.47 -5.79 4.77
CA LEU A 154 1.57 -6.66 4.41
C LEU A 154 1.10 -7.97 3.78
N TYR A 155 -0.14 -8.00 3.30
CA TYR A 155 -0.72 -9.14 2.62
C TYR A 155 -0.58 -8.99 1.10
N THR A 156 -0.21 -10.08 0.42
CA THR A 156 -0.21 -10.18 -1.04
C THR A 156 -0.82 -11.51 -1.48
N ARG A 157 -1.60 -11.48 -2.55
CA ARG A 157 -2.17 -12.69 -3.16
C ARG A 157 -1.15 -13.48 -3.97
N SER A 158 -0.09 -12.83 -4.44
CA SER A 158 0.94 -13.46 -5.28
C SER A 158 2.07 -14.02 -4.40
N LYS A 159 2.06 -15.33 -4.20
CA LYS A 159 3.13 -16.06 -3.46
C LYS A 159 4.26 -16.57 -4.36
N LYS A 160 4.15 -16.42 -5.68
CA LYS A 160 5.04 -17.07 -6.65
C LYS A 160 6.28 -16.25 -7.04
N ARG A 161 6.41 -14.99 -6.60
CA ARG A 161 7.42 -14.06 -7.15
C ARG A 161 8.65 -13.83 -6.28
N GLY A 162 8.69 -14.35 -5.06
CA GLY A 162 9.83 -14.19 -4.15
C GLY A 162 9.51 -14.52 -2.71
N ASN A 163 10.43 -14.24 -1.79
CA ASN A 163 10.36 -14.62 -0.39
C ASN A 163 9.61 -13.56 0.45
N ILE A 164 8.29 -13.73 0.58
CA ILE A 164 7.43 -12.85 1.40
C ILE A 164 7.85 -12.89 2.88
N GLU A 165 8.22 -14.06 3.37
CA GLU A 165 8.61 -14.25 4.77
C GLU A 165 9.85 -13.41 5.11
N LYS A 166 10.83 -13.34 4.20
CA LYS A 166 12.01 -12.48 4.36
C LYS A 166 11.62 -11.01 4.49
N ILE A 167 10.69 -10.52 3.65
CA ILE A 167 10.20 -9.12 3.72
C ILE A 167 9.60 -8.83 5.11
N LEU A 168 8.78 -9.74 5.64
CA LEU A 168 8.20 -9.59 6.98
C LEU A 168 9.25 -9.63 8.08
N ASN A 169 10.24 -10.51 7.99
CA ASN A 169 11.35 -10.59 8.93
C ASN A 169 12.20 -9.31 8.92
N VAL A 170 12.46 -8.73 7.75
CA VAL A 170 13.17 -7.44 7.63
C VAL A 170 12.39 -6.32 8.33
N PHE A 171 11.07 -6.27 8.20
CA PHE A 171 10.25 -5.32 8.96
C PHE A 171 10.36 -5.54 10.48
N CYS A 172 10.34 -6.80 10.94
CA CYS A 172 10.52 -7.12 12.36
C CYS A 172 11.88 -6.68 12.87
N GLN A 173 12.96 -6.95 12.12
CA GLN A 173 14.32 -6.53 12.43
C GLN A 173 14.45 -5.01 12.59
N HIS A 174 13.60 -4.25 11.88
CA HIS A 174 13.57 -2.78 11.94
C HIS A 174 12.48 -2.22 12.85
N GLY A 175 11.89 -3.05 13.73
CA GLY A 175 11.04 -2.61 14.81
C GLY A 175 9.53 -2.82 14.61
N ALA A 176 9.11 -3.53 13.57
CA ALA A 176 7.72 -3.99 13.47
C ALA A 176 7.45 -5.11 14.49
N SER A 177 6.19 -5.21 14.94
CA SER A 177 5.78 -6.29 15.83
C SER A 177 5.92 -7.65 15.16
N THR A 178 6.48 -8.64 15.86
CA THR A 178 6.58 -10.03 15.40
C THR A 178 5.22 -10.69 15.14
N SER A 179 4.13 -10.09 15.65
CA SER A 179 2.77 -10.53 15.35
C SER A 179 2.43 -10.53 13.85
N ILE A 180 3.12 -9.71 13.04
CA ILE A 180 2.93 -9.70 11.58
C ILE A 180 3.33 -11.02 10.92
N LEU A 181 4.19 -11.81 11.55
CA LEU A 181 4.60 -13.13 11.07
C LEU A 181 3.52 -14.19 11.30
N ALA A 182 2.65 -13.97 12.28
CA ALA A 182 1.64 -14.94 12.70
C ALA A 182 0.24 -14.67 12.11
N VAL A 183 -0.13 -13.41 11.90
CA VAL A 183 -1.48 -13.00 11.49
C VAL A 183 -1.70 -13.25 9.99
N ALA A 184 -2.87 -13.79 9.61
CA ALA A 184 -3.20 -14.09 8.21
C ALA A 184 -3.25 -12.84 7.31
N HIS A 185 -3.70 -11.70 7.86
CA HIS A 185 -3.75 -10.41 7.17
C HIS A 185 -2.97 -9.36 7.96
N PRO A 186 -1.62 -9.41 7.93
CA PRO A 186 -0.80 -8.54 8.74
C PRO A 186 -0.85 -7.09 8.25
N HIS A 187 -0.73 -6.16 9.20
CA HIS A 187 -0.58 -4.72 8.95
C HIS A 187 0.27 -4.09 10.06
N ILE A 188 0.85 -2.92 9.79
CA ILE A 188 1.66 -2.20 10.78
C ILE A 188 0.90 -0.98 11.31
N GLY A 189 0.24 -0.23 10.44
CA GLY A 189 -0.47 0.99 10.77
C GLY A 189 0.34 2.27 10.56
N THR A 190 -0.38 3.34 10.26
CA THR A 190 0.20 4.65 9.87
C THR A 190 0.94 5.35 11.01
N ASP A 191 0.70 4.97 12.25
CA ASP A 191 1.38 5.50 13.45
C ASP A 191 2.74 4.86 13.72
N LYS A 192 2.95 3.61 13.28
CA LYS A 192 4.16 2.81 13.56
C LYS A 192 5.08 2.65 12.34
N LEU A 193 4.51 2.50 11.16
CA LEU A 193 5.27 2.22 9.94
C LEU A 193 6.35 3.29 9.63
N PRO A 194 6.12 4.60 9.84
CA PRO A 194 7.16 5.61 9.63
C PRO A 194 8.43 5.37 10.44
N LYS A 195 8.32 4.89 11.69
CA LYS A 195 9.51 4.59 12.50
C LYS A 195 10.27 3.36 12.01
N VAL A 196 9.56 2.36 11.53
CA VAL A 196 10.18 1.17 10.90
C VAL A 196 10.97 1.57 9.65
N ILE A 197 10.38 2.41 8.81
CA ILE A 197 11.03 2.95 7.60
C ILE A 197 12.27 3.77 7.95
N GLU A 198 12.19 4.65 8.95
CA GLU A 198 13.34 5.40 9.45
C GLU A 198 14.48 4.47 9.88
N ASN A 199 14.18 3.40 10.62
CA ASN A 199 15.17 2.41 11.04
C ASN A 199 15.80 1.66 9.85
N MET A 200 15.04 1.39 8.79
CA MET A 200 15.58 0.81 7.55
C MET A 200 16.56 1.76 6.88
N ARG A 201 16.22 3.04 6.74
CA ARG A 201 17.15 4.07 6.24
C ARG A 201 18.43 4.18 7.07
N GLU A 202 18.31 4.19 8.40
CA GLU A 202 19.47 4.23 9.30
C GLU A 202 20.39 3.02 9.08
N THR A 203 19.86 1.86 8.79
CA THR A 203 20.66 0.67 8.41
C THR A 203 21.40 0.90 7.09
N ILE A 204 20.73 1.45 6.06
CA ILE A 204 21.35 1.76 4.77
C ILE A 204 22.54 2.71 4.97
N ILE A 205 22.36 3.79 5.72
CA ILE A 205 23.39 4.80 5.98
C ILE A 205 24.55 4.22 6.81
N ARG A 206 24.24 3.49 7.87
CA ARG A 206 25.23 2.86 8.74
C ARG A 206 26.14 1.89 7.98
N CYS A 207 25.61 1.20 6.99
CA CYS A 207 26.37 0.27 6.15
C CYS A 207 27.13 0.94 5.00
N GLY A 208 27.14 2.28 4.90
CA GLY A 208 27.88 3.03 3.90
C GLY A 208 27.11 3.36 2.63
N GLY A 209 25.80 3.08 2.57
CA GLY A 209 24.91 3.60 1.54
C GLY A 209 24.62 5.08 1.73
N GLU A 210 24.02 5.71 0.75
CA GLU A 210 23.61 7.12 0.80
C GLU A 210 22.11 7.25 0.55
N VAL A 211 21.48 8.21 1.24
CA VAL A 211 20.08 8.59 1.01
C VAL A 211 20.00 10.12 0.88
N HIS A 212 19.60 10.58 -0.29
CA HIS A 212 19.47 11.99 -0.64
C HIS A 212 18.00 12.37 -0.76
N PHE A 213 17.50 13.12 0.24
CA PHE A 213 16.15 13.70 0.20
C PHE A 213 16.10 14.98 -0.61
N GLN A 214 14.89 15.34 -1.04
CA GLN A 214 14.66 16.51 -1.88
C GLN A 214 15.60 16.57 -3.10
N THR A 215 15.92 15.38 -3.60
CA THR A 215 16.78 15.15 -4.77
C THR A 215 15.98 14.39 -5.81
N LYS A 216 15.62 15.09 -6.87
CA LYS A 216 14.70 14.60 -7.89
C LYS A 216 15.46 14.24 -9.16
N MET A 217 15.36 12.99 -9.58
CA MET A 217 15.86 12.56 -10.89
C MET A 217 15.15 13.35 -12.00
N THR A 218 15.94 13.90 -12.91
CA THR A 218 15.43 14.64 -14.09
C THR A 218 15.65 13.86 -15.37
N ARG A 219 16.74 13.09 -15.46
CA ARG A 219 17.10 12.38 -16.69
C ARG A 219 17.98 11.16 -16.41
N LEU A 220 17.85 10.13 -17.28
CA LEU A 220 18.79 9.01 -17.37
C LEU A 220 20.01 9.43 -18.19
N ILE A 221 21.21 9.01 -17.77
CA ILE A 221 22.43 9.15 -18.57
C ILE A 221 22.64 7.84 -19.29
N ILE A 222 22.47 7.87 -20.62
CA ILE A 222 22.57 6.69 -21.48
C ILE A 222 23.79 6.83 -22.36
N ASN A 223 24.64 5.79 -22.37
CA ASN A 223 25.80 5.68 -23.23
C ASN A 223 25.66 4.43 -24.12
N GLY A 224 25.40 4.64 -25.41
CA GLY A 224 25.04 3.54 -26.31
C GLY A 224 23.67 2.95 -25.95
N ASP A 225 23.65 1.71 -25.56
CA ASP A 225 22.46 0.96 -25.13
C ASP A 225 22.41 0.71 -23.60
N ALA A 226 23.31 1.32 -22.84
CA ALA A 226 23.38 1.14 -21.40
C ALA A 226 23.17 2.44 -20.62
N VAL A 227 22.40 2.37 -19.53
CA VAL A 227 22.34 3.46 -18.55
C VAL A 227 23.58 3.42 -17.66
N VAL A 228 24.22 4.58 -17.49
CA VAL A 228 25.43 4.74 -16.70
C VAL A 228 25.24 5.65 -15.49
N GLY A 229 24.05 6.18 -15.31
CA GLY A 229 23.72 7.04 -14.19
C GLY A 229 22.44 7.85 -14.42
N VAL A 230 22.24 8.84 -13.57
CA VAL A 230 21.14 9.79 -13.64
C VAL A 230 21.60 11.21 -13.39
N GLU A 231 20.91 12.16 -14.00
CA GLU A 231 20.94 13.56 -13.60
C GLU A 231 19.79 13.82 -12.62
N ALA A 232 20.03 14.63 -11.63
CA ALA A 232 19.07 15.00 -10.62
C ALA A 232 19.18 16.51 -10.30
N VAL A 233 18.14 17.06 -9.72
CA VAL A 233 18.12 18.41 -9.18
C VAL A 233 17.90 18.36 -7.67
N ASN A 234 18.71 19.10 -6.95
CA ASN A 234 18.52 19.34 -5.53
C ASN A 234 17.42 20.42 -5.37
N LEU A 235 16.29 20.04 -4.81
CA LEU A 235 15.10 20.92 -4.71
C LEU A 235 15.27 22.04 -3.66
N LEU A 236 16.30 21.98 -2.80
CA LEU A 236 16.58 23.01 -1.81
C LEU A 236 17.28 24.23 -2.41
N ASN A 237 18.20 24.00 -3.34
CA ASN A 237 19.06 25.04 -3.89
C ASN A 237 19.06 25.13 -5.42
N GLY A 238 18.37 24.20 -6.10
CA GLY A 238 18.30 24.12 -7.56
C GLY A 238 19.58 23.62 -8.24
N ALA A 239 20.56 23.10 -7.47
CA ALA A 239 21.79 22.58 -8.05
C ALA A 239 21.52 21.29 -8.84
N GLU A 240 22.14 21.21 -10.02
CA GLU A 240 22.18 19.98 -10.80
C GLU A 240 23.26 19.05 -10.26
N GLU A 241 22.91 17.79 -10.11
CA GLU A 241 23.77 16.73 -9.55
C GLU A 241 23.74 15.52 -10.49
N THR A 242 24.85 14.80 -10.52
CA THR A 242 25.01 13.59 -11.33
C THR A 242 25.42 12.42 -10.45
N TYR A 243 24.73 11.29 -10.63
CA TYR A 243 25.01 10.05 -9.90
C TYR A 243 25.29 8.93 -10.90
N HIS A 244 26.37 8.17 -10.68
CA HIS A 244 26.85 7.15 -11.61
C HIS A 244 26.59 5.73 -11.10
N GLY A 245 26.22 4.85 -12.03
CA GLY A 245 25.99 3.43 -11.80
C GLY A 245 24.78 2.92 -12.57
N PRO A 246 24.52 1.61 -12.55
CA PRO A 246 23.23 1.04 -12.97
C PRO A 246 22.10 1.66 -12.16
N VAL A 247 20.87 1.64 -12.70
CA VAL A 247 19.74 2.35 -12.12
C VAL A 247 18.58 1.39 -11.81
N ILE A 248 18.18 1.33 -10.56
CA ILE A 248 16.91 0.73 -10.14
C ILE A 248 15.87 1.85 -10.05
N LEU A 249 14.90 1.83 -10.97
CA LEU A 249 13.89 2.88 -11.09
C LEU A 249 12.62 2.49 -10.34
N ALA A 250 12.48 2.96 -9.08
CA ALA A 250 11.42 2.61 -8.14
C ALA A 250 10.57 3.84 -7.73
N THR A 251 10.12 4.62 -8.69
CA THR A 251 9.54 5.96 -8.51
C THR A 251 8.09 5.99 -8.03
N GLY A 252 7.42 4.84 -7.92
CA GLY A 252 6.01 4.74 -7.53
C GLY A 252 5.04 5.13 -8.65
N HIS A 253 3.74 4.90 -8.41
CA HIS A 253 2.69 5.04 -9.43
C HIS A 253 2.27 6.48 -9.75
N SER A 254 2.76 7.47 -9.00
CA SER A 254 2.31 8.87 -9.11
C SER A 254 3.34 9.82 -9.71
N ALA A 255 4.53 9.34 -10.07
CA ALA A 255 5.60 10.13 -10.67
C ALA A 255 5.33 10.37 -12.17
N ARG A 256 4.32 11.18 -12.47
CA ARG A 256 3.85 11.45 -13.84
C ARG A 256 4.88 12.17 -14.71
N ASP A 257 5.69 13.00 -14.10
CA ASP A 257 6.83 13.65 -14.76
C ASP A 257 7.85 12.63 -15.28
N VAL A 258 8.09 11.56 -14.53
CA VAL A 258 8.96 10.46 -14.98
C VAL A 258 8.34 9.74 -16.18
N TYR A 259 7.05 9.44 -16.17
CA TYR A 259 6.38 8.80 -17.31
C TYR A 259 6.42 9.66 -18.58
N ARG A 260 6.18 10.99 -18.44
CA ARG A 260 6.31 11.93 -19.57
C ARG A 260 7.74 11.96 -20.10
N TYR A 261 8.71 12.07 -19.21
CA TYR A 261 10.13 12.01 -19.58
C TYR A 261 10.47 10.73 -20.35
N LEU A 262 10.05 9.56 -19.85
CA LEU A 262 10.32 8.27 -20.50
C LEU A 262 9.67 8.19 -21.91
N ALA A 263 8.45 8.71 -22.06
CA ALA A 263 7.78 8.80 -23.35
C ALA A 263 8.53 9.69 -24.33
N GLU A 264 8.93 10.89 -23.91
CA GLU A 264 9.71 11.86 -24.71
C GLU A 264 11.09 11.30 -25.11
N ALA A 265 11.76 10.61 -24.19
CA ALA A 265 13.04 9.96 -24.41
C ALA A 265 12.93 8.65 -25.21
N LYS A 266 11.71 8.27 -25.64
CA LYS A 266 11.42 7.04 -26.39
C LYS A 266 11.90 5.76 -25.69
N VAL A 267 11.82 5.76 -24.36
CA VAL A 267 11.98 4.55 -23.54
C VAL A 267 10.69 3.75 -23.63
N GLU A 268 10.77 2.45 -23.88
CA GLU A 268 9.60 1.60 -24.08
C GLU A 268 8.74 1.53 -22.83
N ILE A 269 7.59 2.16 -22.92
CA ILE A 269 6.51 2.12 -21.94
C ILE A 269 5.19 1.79 -22.67
N GLU A 270 4.23 1.29 -21.92
CA GLU A 270 2.90 0.96 -22.46
C GLU A 270 1.79 1.41 -21.52
N ALA A 271 0.63 1.74 -22.07
CA ALA A 271 -0.57 2.03 -21.29
C ALA A 271 -0.99 0.77 -20.51
N LYS A 272 -1.27 0.93 -19.22
CA LYS A 272 -1.67 -0.15 -18.34
C LYS A 272 -3.04 0.11 -17.75
N GLY A 273 -3.92 -0.91 -17.80
CA GLY A 273 -5.22 -0.86 -17.15
C GLY A 273 -5.12 -0.58 -15.66
N ILE A 274 -6.08 0.17 -15.16
CA ILE A 274 -6.22 0.58 -13.76
C ILE A 274 -7.64 0.26 -13.27
N ALA A 275 -7.93 0.58 -12.03
CA ALA A 275 -9.30 0.65 -11.54
C ALA A 275 -9.56 2.02 -10.93
N VAL A 276 -10.74 2.57 -11.16
CA VAL A 276 -11.13 3.89 -10.67
C VAL A 276 -12.52 3.86 -10.04
N GLY A 277 -12.75 4.75 -9.10
CA GLY A 277 -14.04 4.86 -8.41
C GLY A 277 -13.99 5.88 -7.28
N VAL A 278 -14.43 5.45 -6.11
CA VAL A 278 -14.61 6.29 -4.94
C VAL A 278 -14.07 5.61 -3.68
N ARG A 279 -13.86 6.37 -2.61
CA ARG A 279 -13.80 5.81 -1.25
C ARG A 279 -15.21 5.73 -0.69
N LEU A 280 -15.59 4.56 -0.22
CA LEU A 280 -16.83 4.30 0.48
C LEU A 280 -16.54 4.19 1.97
N GLU A 281 -17.13 5.07 2.76
CA GLU A 281 -16.96 5.12 4.21
C GLU A 281 -18.25 4.74 4.92
N HIS A 282 -18.16 3.76 5.82
CA HIS A 282 -19.23 3.32 6.71
C HIS A 282 -18.89 3.66 8.17
N PRO A 283 -19.89 3.74 9.06
CA PRO A 283 -19.63 3.59 10.50
C PRO A 283 -18.95 2.23 10.77
N SER A 284 -17.84 2.24 11.50
CA SER A 284 -17.07 1.01 11.80
C SER A 284 -17.93 -0.03 12.54
N HIS A 285 -18.77 0.44 13.48
CA HIS A 285 -19.67 -0.42 14.23
C HIS A 285 -20.65 -1.19 13.33
N LEU A 286 -21.17 -0.55 12.28
CA LEU A 286 -22.07 -1.20 11.31
C LEU A 286 -21.33 -2.33 10.56
N ILE A 287 -20.11 -2.10 10.12
CA ILE A 287 -19.31 -3.14 9.47
C ILE A 287 -19.00 -4.28 10.44
N ASP A 288 -18.68 -3.98 11.71
CA ASP A 288 -18.50 -4.99 12.75
C ASP A 288 -19.75 -5.84 12.95
N GLN A 289 -20.93 -5.20 13.02
CA GLN A 289 -22.22 -5.91 13.15
C GLN A 289 -22.49 -6.87 11.98
N ILE A 290 -22.23 -6.40 10.75
CA ILE A 290 -22.45 -7.19 9.54
C ILE A 290 -21.49 -8.38 9.49
N GLN A 291 -20.19 -8.15 9.67
CA GLN A 291 -19.16 -9.16 9.47
C GLN A 291 -19.07 -10.16 10.62
N TYR A 292 -19.39 -9.74 11.84
CA TYR A 292 -19.38 -10.61 13.01
C TYR A 292 -20.78 -11.13 13.39
N HIS A 293 -21.80 -10.84 12.58
CA HIS A 293 -23.18 -11.34 12.78
C HIS A 293 -23.73 -11.05 14.18
N SER A 294 -23.37 -9.92 14.75
CA SER A 294 -23.66 -9.53 16.13
C SER A 294 -24.21 -8.10 16.22
N LYS A 295 -25.33 -7.91 16.91
CA LYS A 295 -25.88 -6.57 17.19
C LYS A 295 -24.93 -5.72 18.04
N GLN A 296 -24.08 -6.33 18.86
CA GLN A 296 -23.07 -5.66 19.69
C GLN A 296 -21.77 -5.33 18.91
N GLY A 297 -21.70 -5.72 17.61
CA GLY A 297 -20.50 -5.55 16.80
C GLY A 297 -19.36 -6.49 17.24
N ARG A 298 -18.12 -6.00 17.24
CA ARG A 298 -16.91 -6.82 17.53
C ARG A 298 -16.69 -7.19 18.98
N GLY A 299 -17.36 -6.52 19.92
CA GLY A 299 -17.12 -6.73 21.34
C GLY A 299 -15.71 -6.33 21.79
N LYS A 300 -15.22 -6.99 22.86
CA LYS A 300 -13.92 -6.66 23.49
C LYS A 300 -12.70 -7.31 22.81
N TYR A 301 -12.86 -8.49 22.20
CA TYR A 301 -11.74 -9.37 21.83
C TYR A 301 -11.49 -9.50 20.33
N LEU A 302 -12.38 -8.97 19.50
CA LEU A 302 -12.22 -8.98 18.05
C LEU A 302 -11.67 -7.63 17.54
N PRO A 303 -10.84 -7.64 16.48
CA PRO A 303 -10.40 -6.41 15.84
C PRO A 303 -11.54 -5.77 15.03
N ALA A 304 -11.33 -4.55 14.54
CA ALA A 304 -12.21 -3.95 13.55
C ALA A 304 -12.38 -4.87 12.35
N ALA A 305 -13.62 -5.07 11.92
CA ALA A 305 -13.94 -6.06 10.89
C ALA A 305 -13.46 -5.64 9.51
N GLU A 306 -12.96 -6.60 8.76
CA GLU A 306 -12.57 -6.46 7.36
C GLU A 306 -13.66 -7.01 6.43
N TYR A 307 -13.75 -6.47 5.23
CA TYR A 307 -14.52 -7.04 4.14
C TYR A 307 -13.75 -7.02 2.82
N SER A 308 -14.12 -7.91 1.93
CA SER A 308 -13.62 -7.94 0.56
C SER A 308 -14.77 -8.32 -0.36
N PHE A 309 -15.10 -7.44 -1.29
CA PHE A 309 -16.13 -7.67 -2.29
C PHE A 309 -15.56 -7.67 -3.69
N VAL A 310 -16.05 -8.55 -4.53
CA VAL A 310 -15.76 -8.59 -5.96
C VAL A 310 -16.97 -9.10 -6.72
N THR A 311 -17.27 -8.46 -7.84
CA THR A 311 -18.29 -8.91 -8.78
C THR A 311 -17.93 -8.49 -10.20
N GLN A 312 -18.65 -9.03 -11.17
CA GLN A 312 -18.56 -8.62 -12.57
C GLN A 312 -19.83 -7.86 -12.97
N VAL A 313 -19.66 -6.75 -13.68
CA VAL A 313 -20.73 -5.97 -14.27
C VAL A 313 -20.32 -5.57 -15.68
N ALA A 314 -21.06 -6.02 -16.68
CA ALA A 314 -20.80 -5.73 -18.10
C ALA A 314 -19.32 -5.91 -18.46
N ASP A 315 -18.79 -7.11 -18.24
CA ASP A 315 -17.42 -7.56 -18.55
C ASP A 315 -16.28 -6.78 -17.87
N ARG A 316 -16.58 -6.07 -16.79
CA ARG A 316 -15.55 -5.39 -15.97
C ARG A 316 -15.72 -5.76 -14.51
N GLY A 317 -14.59 -5.92 -13.83
CA GLY A 317 -14.56 -6.14 -12.40
C GLY A 317 -15.02 -4.89 -11.65
N VAL A 318 -15.85 -5.10 -10.62
CA VAL A 318 -16.20 -4.10 -9.61
C VAL A 318 -15.83 -4.69 -8.26
N TYR A 319 -14.99 -4.01 -7.51
CA TYR A 319 -14.44 -4.60 -6.29
C TYR A 319 -14.02 -3.58 -5.25
N SER A 320 -13.91 -4.08 -4.01
CA SER A 320 -13.31 -3.34 -2.91
C SER A 320 -11.79 -3.35 -3.04
N PHE A 321 -11.17 -2.20 -2.85
CA PHE A 321 -9.73 -2.01 -2.94
C PHE A 321 -9.20 -1.35 -1.68
N CYS A 322 -8.13 -1.91 -1.12
CA CYS A 322 -7.44 -1.35 0.04
C CYS A 322 -8.41 -0.92 1.16
N MET A 323 -9.22 -1.87 1.65
CA MET A 323 -10.13 -1.65 2.77
C MET A 323 -9.32 -1.30 4.02
N CYS A 324 -9.69 -0.21 4.69
CA CYS A 324 -9.07 0.35 5.89
C CYS A 324 -10.05 0.28 7.08
N PRO A 325 -10.03 -0.80 7.86
CA PRO A 325 -10.90 -0.95 9.03
C PRO A 325 -10.51 0.06 10.10
N GLY A 326 -11.49 0.64 10.77
CA GLY A 326 -11.24 1.60 11.84
C GLY A 326 -10.23 2.68 11.45
N GLY A 327 -10.43 3.30 10.28
CA GLY A 327 -9.45 4.17 9.65
C GLY A 327 -10.01 5.54 9.25
N PHE A 328 -9.31 6.18 8.33
CA PHE A 328 -9.61 7.52 7.83
C PHE A 328 -9.56 7.56 6.31
N VAL A 329 -10.40 8.40 5.71
CA VAL A 329 -10.24 8.83 4.31
C VAL A 329 -9.31 10.05 4.29
N ILE A 330 -8.36 10.06 3.37
CA ILE A 330 -7.30 11.07 3.30
C ILE A 330 -7.21 11.71 1.91
N PRO A 331 -6.80 13.00 1.82
CA PRO A 331 -6.50 13.65 0.56
C PRO A 331 -5.13 13.19 0.04
N ALA A 332 -5.09 12.58 -1.14
CA ALA A 332 -3.88 11.97 -1.71
C ALA A 332 -3.45 12.61 -3.05
N ALA A 333 -3.89 13.84 -3.33
CA ALA A 333 -3.45 14.59 -4.50
C ALA A 333 -1.94 14.87 -4.45
N THR A 334 -1.32 14.88 -5.61
CA THR A 334 0.11 15.19 -5.79
C THR A 334 0.36 16.50 -6.53
N ASP A 335 -0.70 17.19 -6.94
CA ASP A 335 -0.61 18.49 -7.57
C ASP A 335 -1.82 19.37 -7.20
N LYS A 336 -1.76 20.67 -7.55
CA LYS A 336 -2.69 21.71 -7.08
C LYS A 336 -4.11 21.57 -7.63
N GLU A 337 -4.25 21.20 -8.90
CA GLU A 337 -5.54 21.10 -9.59
C GLU A 337 -6.06 19.66 -9.66
N GLN A 338 -5.81 18.90 -8.62
CA GLN A 338 -6.22 17.51 -8.49
C GLN A 338 -6.96 17.31 -7.17
N LEU A 339 -7.93 16.40 -7.18
CA LEU A 339 -8.52 15.86 -5.97
C LEU A 339 -8.51 14.34 -6.07
N VAL A 340 -7.80 13.71 -5.17
CA VAL A 340 -7.66 12.25 -5.05
C VAL A 340 -7.85 11.88 -3.59
N VAL A 341 -8.59 10.83 -3.35
CA VAL A 341 -8.79 10.27 -2.01
C VAL A 341 -8.19 8.88 -1.89
N ASN A 342 -7.74 8.57 -0.70
CA ASN A 342 -7.25 7.25 -0.32
C ASN A 342 -7.62 6.98 1.13
N GLY A 343 -7.20 5.86 1.69
CA GLY A 343 -7.46 5.49 3.09
C GLY A 343 -6.19 5.13 3.84
N MET A 344 -6.25 5.30 5.16
CA MET A 344 -5.23 4.83 6.09
C MET A 344 -5.87 4.36 7.39
N SER A 345 -5.17 3.55 8.17
CA SER A 345 -5.60 3.15 9.51
C SER A 345 -4.44 3.23 10.50
N PRO A 346 -4.71 3.62 11.76
CA PRO A 346 -3.76 3.44 12.84
C PRO A 346 -3.58 1.95 13.16
N SER A 347 -2.53 1.61 13.86
CA SER A 347 -2.21 0.21 14.20
C SER A 347 -3.31 -0.49 15.00
N ASN A 348 -4.03 0.24 15.85
CA ASN A 348 -5.15 -0.27 16.64
C ASN A 348 -6.48 -0.33 15.88
N ARG A 349 -6.58 0.29 14.68
CA ARG A 349 -7.80 0.35 13.87
C ARG A 349 -9.03 0.77 14.68
N GLY A 350 -8.85 1.78 15.53
CA GLY A 350 -9.79 2.17 16.60
C GLY A 350 -10.70 3.35 16.29
N THR A 351 -10.75 3.86 15.05
CA THR A 351 -11.64 4.96 14.72
C THR A 351 -13.09 4.49 14.57
N GLN A 352 -14.01 5.44 14.58
CA GLN A 352 -15.43 5.15 14.40
C GLN A 352 -15.86 4.92 12.96
N TRP A 353 -14.92 4.95 11.99
CA TRP A 353 -15.18 4.72 10.57
C TRP A 353 -14.36 3.56 10.01
N SER A 354 -14.89 2.96 8.97
CA SER A 354 -14.18 2.00 8.12
C SER A 354 -14.40 2.39 6.66
N ASN A 355 -13.36 2.34 5.84
CA ASN A 355 -13.47 2.74 4.45
C ASN A 355 -12.79 1.76 3.49
N SER A 356 -13.21 1.80 2.24
CA SER A 356 -12.58 1.04 1.16
C SER A 356 -12.70 1.80 -0.14
N GLY A 357 -11.70 1.69 -0.99
CA GLY A 357 -11.89 2.01 -2.40
C GLY A 357 -12.96 1.08 -2.98
N MET A 358 -13.93 1.63 -3.69
CA MET A 358 -14.90 0.90 -4.50
C MET A 358 -14.67 1.30 -5.94
N VAL A 359 -14.10 0.37 -6.70
CA VAL A 359 -13.49 0.68 -7.98
C VAL A 359 -13.96 -0.24 -9.09
N VAL A 360 -13.89 0.28 -10.30
CA VAL A 360 -14.25 -0.39 -11.55
C VAL A 360 -13.00 -0.58 -12.39
N GLU A 361 -12.76 -1.81 -12.82
CA GLU A 361 -11.73 -2.13 -13.80
C GLU A 361 -11.90 -1.24 -15.04
N THR A 362 -10.84 -0.56 -15.41
CA THR A 362 -10.79 0.33 -16.58
C THR A 362 -9.56 -0.03 -17.41
N ARG A 363 -9.82 -0.48 -18.63
CA ARG A 363 -8.78 -0.91 -19.57
C ARG A 363 -8.47 0.20 -20.56
N PRO A 364 -7.31 0.14 -21.26
CA PRO A 364 -6.97 1.14 -22.27
C PRO A 364 -8.05 1.31 -23.36
N GLU A 365 -8.70 0.24 -23.78
CA GLU A 365 -9.80 0.28 -24.75
C GLU A 365 -11.10 0.94 -24.25
N ASP A 366 -11.23 1.13 -22.95
CA ASP A 366 -12.40 1.81 -22.34
C ASP A 366 -12.27 3.33 -22.34
N VAL A 367 -11.10 3.85 -22.68
CA VAL A 367 -10.74 5.27 -22.56
C VAL A 367 -10.55 5.87 -23.95
N GLU A 368 -11.12 7.05 -24.16
CA GLU A 368 -10.93 7.81 -25.39
C GLU A 368 -9.48 8.28 -25.54
N GLY A 369 -9.01 8.38 -26.79
CA GLY A 369 -7.69 8.86 -27.15
C GLY A 369 -6.98 7.99 -28.17
N ASP A 370 -5.74 8.34 -28.49
CA ASP A 370 -4.90 7.57 -29.43
C ASP A 370 -4.54 6.21 -28.81
N GLU A 371 -4.83 5.14 -29.53
CA GLU A 371 -4.53 3.77 -29.11
C GLU A 371 -3.02 3.52 -28.95
N ASN A 372 -2.20 4.29 -29.64
CA ASN A 372 -0.75 4.21 -29.57
C ASN A 372 -0.11 5.09 -28.50
N ASP A 373 -0.90 5.94 -27.84
CA ASP A 373 -0.38 6.77 -26.75
C ASP A 373 -0.15 5.94 -25.46
N PRO A 374 1.10 5.71 -25.06
CA PRO A 374 1.41 4.96 -23.85
C PRO A 374 0.97 5.67 -22.57
N LEU A 375 0.65 6.96 -22.64
CA LEU A 375 0.21 7.78 -21.51
C LEU A 375 -1.32 7.95 -21.44
N ARG A 376 -2.09 7.33 -22.35
CA ARG A 376 -3.56 7.53 -22.40
C ARG A 376 -4.27 7.26 -21.08
N MET A 377 -3.85 6.23 -20.35
CA MET A 377 -4.44 5.91 -19.05
C MET A 377 -4.05 6.93 -17.97
N MET A 378 -2.85 7.48 -18.04
CA MET A 378 -2.42 8.57 -17.18
C MET A 378 -3.23 9.85 -17.45
N HIS A 379 -3.45 10.19 -18.72
CA HIS A 379 -4.28 11.33 -19.11
C HIS A 379 -5.73 11.16 -18.63
N PHE A 380 -6.27 9.95 -18.71
CA PHE A 380 -7.59 9.64 -18.14
C PHE A 380 -7.66 9.86 -16.62
N GLN A 381 -6.64 9.43 -15.86
CA GLN A 381 -6.56 9.73 -14.43
C GLN A 381 -6.54 11.25 -14.17
N GLU A 382 -5.71 11.98 -14.89
CA GLU A 382 -5.57 13.44 -14.75
C GLU A 382 -6.87 14.15 -15.01
N GLN A 383 -7.59 13.78 -16.06
CA GLN A 383 -8.89 14.36 -16.41
C GLN A 383 -9.94 14.09 -15.30
N LEU A 384 -9.99 12.88 -14.78
CA LEU A 384 -10.93 12.52 -13.72
C LEU A 384 -10.60 13.23 -12.39
N GLU A 385 -9.34 13.31 -12.04
CA GLU A 385 -8.87 14.00 -10.83
C GLU A 385 -9.13 15.52 -10.91
N ARG A 386 -8.95 16.11 -12.07
CA ARG A 386 -9.25 17.53 -12.33
C ARG A 386 -10.76 17.80 -12.28
N ALA A 387 -11.57 16.95 -12.92
CA ALA A 387 -13.03 17.05 -12.85
C ALA A 387 -13.52 16.97 -11.39
N CYS A 388 -12.95 16.04 -10.62
CA CYS A 388 -13.26 15.90 -9.19
C CYS A 388 -12.88 17.17 -8.40
N TRP A 389 -11.70 17.76 -8.64
CA TRP A 389 -11.26 19.00 -8.01
C TRP A 389 -12.20 20.18 -8.34
N GLN A 390 -12.66 20.28 -9.59
CA GLN A 390 -13.65 21.28 -9.99
C GLN A 390 -14.97 21.10 -9.23
N GLN A 391 -15.45 19.87 -9.10
CA GLN A 391 -16.65 19.54 -8.30
C GLN A 391 -16.46 19.77 -6.79
N GLY A 392 -15.23 19.78 -6.32
CA GLY A 392 -14.81 20.12 -4.94
C GLY A 392 -14.56 21.63 -4.73
N ASN A 393 -15.19 22.50 -5.51
CA ASN A 393 -15.01 23.96 -5.43
C ASN A 393 -13.56 24.42 -5.66
N MET A 394 -12.82 23.70 -6.49
CA MET A 394 -11.39 23.98 -6.76
C MET A 394 -10.53 24.00 -5.48
N LYS A 395 -10.85 23.11 -4.55
CA LYS A 395 -10.15 22.88 -3.28
C LYS A 395 -9.99 21.39 -3.02
N GLN A 396 -9.50 21.03 -1.85
CA GLN A 396 -9.44 19.63 -1.40
C GLN A 396 -10.72 19.19 -0.67
N THR A 397 -11.77 19.99 -0.64
CA THR A 397 -13.11 19.57 -0.22
C THR A 397 -13.65 18.55 -1.21
N ALA A 398 -13.96 17.33 -0.76
CA ALA A 398 -14.28 16.24 -1.67
C ALA A 398 -15.77 16.19 -2.03
N PRO A 399 -16.10 16.02 -3.33
CA PRO A 399 -17.46 15.72 -3.76
C PRO A 399 -17.91 14.39 -3.17
N ALA A 400 -19.12 14.35 -2.62
CA ALA A 400 -19.63 13.18 -1.91
C ALA A 400 -21.13 12.99 -2.11
N GLN A 401 -21.59 11.75 -1.93
CA GLN A 401 -22.98 11.36 -2.05
C GLN A 401 -23.26 10.17 -1.14
N ARG A 402 -24.44 10.09 -0.54
CA ARG A 402 -24.87 8.92 0.22
C ARG A 402 -24.97 7.70 -0.69
N MET A 403 -24.58 6.53 -0.23
CA MET A 403 -24.47 5.32 -1.03
C MET A 403 -25.80 4.91 -1.69
N ALA A 404 -26.90 4.87 -0.93
CA ALA A 404 -28.18 4.46 -1.48
C ALA A 404 -28.78 5.54 -2.40
N ASP A 405 -28.54 6.82 -2.16
CA ASP A 405 -28.92 7.90 -3.06
C ASP A 405 -28.20 7.79 -4.40
N PHE A 406 -26.90 7.51 -4.38
CA PHE A 406 -26.13 7.25 -5.59
C PHE A 406 -26.70 6.09 -6.40
N VAL A 407 -26.98 4.96 -5.75
CA VAL A 407 -27.55 3.77 -6.40
C VAL A 407 -28.89 4.08 -7.07
N ASN A 408 -29.71 4.95 -6.44
CA ASN A 408 -31.02 5.36 -6.93
C ASN A 408 -30.99 6.59 -7.85
N GLY A 409 -29.80 7.15 -8.15
CA GLY A 409 -29.66 8.33 -8.99
C GLY A 409 -30.26 9.60 -8.37
N ARG A 410 -30.18 9.74 -7.05
CA ARG A 410 -30.73 10.88 -6.30
C ARG A 410 -29.62 11.72 -5.69
N LEU A 411 -29.79 13.04 -5.68
CA LEU A 411 -28.88 13.93 -4.96
C LEU A 411 -29.09 13.76 -3.44
N SER A 412 -28.00 13.75 -2.69
CA SER A 412 -28.02 13.80 -1.22
C SER A 412 -28.11 15.26 -0.76
N TYR A 413 -29.15 15.61 -0.02
CA TYR A 413 -29.29 16.98 0.52
C TYR A 413 -28.44 17.23 1.75
N ASP A 414 -28.09 16.19 2.47
CA ASP A 414 -27.18 16.19 3.60
C ASP A 414 -26.22 15.01 3.52
N LEU A 415 -25.11 15.10 4.24
CA LEU A 415 -24.09 14.05 4.29
C LEU A 415 -23.85 13.61 5.73
N PRO A 416 -23.53 12.33 5.95
CA PRO A 416 -23.16 11.86 7.29
C PRO A 416 -21.81 12.46 7.71
N LYS A 417 -21.51 12.41 9.01
CA LYS A 417 -20.16 12.73 9.51
C LYS A 417 -19.14 11.82 8.85
N SER A 418 -17.98 12.36 8.52
CA SER A 418 -16.90 11.68 7.82
C SER A 418 -15.57 11.90 8.51
N SER A 419 -14.65 10.98 8.28
CA SER A 419 -13.25 11.11 8.70
C SER A 419 -12.42 12.04 7.79
N TYR A 420 -12.94 12.43 6.63
CA TYR A 420 -12.22 13.23 5.66
C TYR A 420 -12.02 14.67 6.15
N ALA A 421 -10.81 14.99 6.58
CA ALA A 421 -10.50 16.25 7.28
C ALA A 421 -10.74 17.53 6.47
N PRO A 422 -10.46 17.58 5.13
CA PRO A 422 -10.74 18.78 4.36
C PRO A 422 -12.23 19.09 4.17
N GLY A 423 -13.13 18.18 4.56
CA GLY A 423 -14.57 18.34 4.44
C GLY A 423 -15.16 17.79 3.15
N LEU A 424 -16.48 17.63 3.17
CA LEU A 424 -17.26 17.09 2.05
C LEU A 424 -18.21 18.15 1.50
N ILE A 425 -18.52 18.03 0.21
CA ILE A 425 -19.58 18.79 -0.46
C ILE A 425 -20.50 17.81 -1.19
N SER A 426 -21.82 18.00 -1.02
CA SER A 426 -22.81 17.19 -1.75
C SER A 426 -22.67 17.40 -3.25
N SER A 427 -22.56 16.32 -3.99
CA SER A 427 -22.36 16.32 -5.42
C SER A 427 -23.03 15.11 -6.08
N PRO A 428 -23.64 15.25 -7.28
CA PRO A 428 -24.28 14.12 -7.96
C PRO A 428 -23.23 13.23 -8.66
N LEU A 429 -22.52 12.41 -7.89
CA LEU A 429 -21.49 11.50 -8.41
C LEU A 429 -22.02 10.58 -9.52
N HIS A 430 -23.28 10.14 -9.41
CA HIS A 430 -23.95 9.33 -10.42
C HIS A 430 -24.10 10.01 -11.78
N PHE A 431 -23.97 11.33 -11.83
CA PHE A 431 -24.12 12.14 -13.03
C PHE A 431 -22.78 12.50 -13.68
N TRP A 432 -21.80 12.98 -12.92
CA TRP A 432 -20.55 13.49 -13.51
C TRP A 432 -19.39 12.48 -13.55
N LEU A 433 -19.40 11.42 -12.73
CA LEU A 433 -18.44 10.34 -12.94
C LEU A 433 -18.61 9.72 -14.33
N PRO A 434 -17.54 9.25 -14.97
CA PRO A 434 -17.66 8.57 -16.26
C PRO A 434 -18.75 7.50 -16.23
N ARG A 435 -19.62 7.49 -17.24
CA ARG A 435 -20.81 6.64 -17.26
C ARG A 435 -20.48 5.15 -17.07
N GLN A 436 -19.36 4.69 -17.68
CA GLN A 436 -18.90 3.31 -17.52
C GLN A 436 -18.50 2.98 -16.07
N VAL A 437 -18.09 3.98 -15.29
CA VAL A 437 -17.75 3.82 -13.87
C VAL A 437 -19.01 3.91 -13.01
N SER A 438 -19.79 4.98 -13.16
CA SER A 438 -20.99 5.20 -12.30
C SER A 438 -22.02 4.10 -12.42
N LYS A 439 -22.34 3.64 -13.63
CA LYS A 439 -23.32 2.56 -13.85
C LYS A 439 -22.84 1.22 -13.28
N ARG A 440 -21.57 0.89 -13.46
CA ARG A 440 -21.01 -0.34 -12.90
C ARG A 440 -20.95 -0.31 -11.38
N LEU A 441 -20.63 0.83 -10.77
CA LEU A 441 -20.70 0.99 -9.31
C LEU A 441 -22.13 0.83 -8.78
N GLN A 442 -23.14 1.44 -9.44
CA GLN A 442 -24.53 1.30 -9.05
C GLN A 442 -24.97 -0.17 -9.03
N GLU A 443 -24.69 -0.91 -10.09
CA GLU A 443 -25.02 -2.34 -10.17
C GLU A 443 -24.17 -3.20 -9.21
N GLY A 444 -22.89 -2.89 -9.07
CA GLY A 444 -21.99 -3.56 -8.11
C GLY A 444 -22.51 -3.41 -6.68
N PHE A 445 -22.91 -2.21 -6.27
CA PHE A 445 -23.44 -1.96 -4.93
C PHE A 445 -24.75 -2.71 -4.64
N LYS A 446 -25.63 -2.83 -5.63
CA LYS A 446 -26.84 -3.67 -5.51
C LYS A 446 -26.47 -5.13 -5.25
N LYS A 447 -25.45 -5.65 -5.96
CA LYS A 447 -24.97 -7.02 -5.77
C LYS A 447 -24.33 -7.19 -4.38
N PHE A 448 -23.48 -6.25 -3.95
CA PHE A 448 -22.85 -6.28 -2.62
C PHE A 448 -23.88 -6.19 -1.48
N GLY A 449 -24.92 -5.37 -1.65
CA GLY A 449 -26.02 -5.31 -0.70
C GLY A 449 -26.81 -6.61 -0.56
N LYS A 450 -26.92 -7.40 -1.65
CA LYS A 450 -27.51 -8.75 -1.61
C LYS A 450 -26.58 -9.77 -0.96
N MET A 451 -25.27 -9.66 -1.21
CA MET A 451 -24.26 -10.55 -0.62
C MET A 451 -24.07 -10.29 0.88
N SER A 452 -24.28 -9.05 1.32
CA SER A 452 -24.03 -8.60 2.68
C SER A 452 -25.15 -7.66 3.12
N HIS A 453 -26.13 -8.22 3.80
CA HIS A 453 -27.32 -7.49 4.25
C HIS A 453 -26.94 -6.32 5.17
N GLY A 454 -27.47 -5.13 4.89
CA GLY A 454 -27.17 -3.90 5.63
C GLY A 454 -25.98 -3.10 5.09
N PHE A 455 -25.19 -3.65 4.16
CA PHE A 455 -24.04 -2.95 3.56
C PHE A 455 -24.48 -1.78 2.67
N LEU A 456 -25.49 -1.96 1.83
CA LEU A 456 -26.09 -0.89 1.03
C LEU A 456 -27.01 -0.04 1.91
N THR A 457 -26.55 1.15 2.28
CA THR A 457 -27.19 2.04 3.23
C THR A 457 -26.85 3.50 2.99
N ASN A 458 -27.72 4.41 3.41
CA ASN A 458 -27.45 5.86 3.45
C ASN A 458 -26.64 6.32 4.69
N GLU A 459 -26.30 5.41 5.60
CA GLU A 459 -25.28 5.68 6.63
C GLU A 459 -23.85 5.69 6.04
N ALA A 460 -23.67 5.10 4.86
CA ALA A 460 -22.42 5.12 4.12
C ALA A 460 -22.37 6.32 3.16
N VAL A 461 -21.18 6.91 3.06
CA VAL A 461 -20.89 8.02 2.14
C VAL A 461 -19.83 7.62 1.13
N MET A 462 -20.06 7.97 -0.13
CA MET A 462 -19.12 7.87 -1.22
C MET A 462 -18.36 9.19 -1.34
N ILE A 463 -17.05 9.12 -1.38
CA ILE A 463 -16.14 10.27 -1.44
C ILE A 463 -15.30 10.12 -2.71
N ALA A 464 -15.40 11.06 -3.63
CA ALA A 464 -14.68 10.98 -4.91
C ALA A 464 -13.31 11.69 -4.80
N THR A 465 -12.33 11.26 -5.53
CA THR A 465 -12.27 10.09 -6.40
C THR A 465 -11.05 9.22 -6.06
N GLU A 466 -11.19 7.93 -6.16
CA GLU A 466 -10.08 6.97 -6.07
C GLU A 466 -9.62 6.60 -7.48
N THR A 467 -8.43 7.00 -7.87
CA THR A 467 -7.90 6.80 -9.23
C THR A 467 -6.54 6.11 -9.27
N ARG A 468 -5.86 6.03 -8.11
CA ARG A 468 -4.46 5.59 -8.03
C ARG A 468 -4.33 4.21 -7.40
N THR A 469 -5.14 3.27 -7.88
CA THR A 469 -5.12 1.87 -7.44
C THR A 469 -3.89 1.12 -7.92
N SER A 470 -3.33 1.54 -9.05
CA SER A 470 -2.09 1.02 -9.63
C SER A 470 -1.49 2.03 -10.61
N SER A 471 -0.30 1.74 -11.13
CA SER A 471 0.33 2.56 -12.17
C SER A 471 -0.50 2.55 -13.46
N PRO A 472 -0.74 3.71 -14.09
CA PRO A 472 -1.39 3.80 -15.40
C PRO A 472 -0.45 3.44 -16.57
N VAL A 473 0.82 3.22 -16.27
CA VAL A 473 1.88 2.94 -17.24
C VAL A 473 2.66 1.72 -16.78
N ARG A 474 3.10 0.91 -17.74
CA ARG A 474 4.10 -0.12 -17.52
C ARG A 474 5.39 0.27 -18.22
N ILE A 475 6.50 0.22 -17.52
CA ILE A 475 7.84 0.36 -18.10
C ILE A 475 8.29 -1.04 -18.50
N VAL A 476 8.47 -1.27 -19.81
CA VAL A 476 8.66 -2.64 -20.33
C VAL A 476 10.02 -3.17 -19.93
N ARG A 477 10.04 -4.36 -19.32
CA ARG A 477 11.27 -5.03 -18.88
C ARG A 477 11.28 -6.50 -19.28
N ASP A 478 12.44 -7.06 -19.46
CA ASP A 478 12.64 -8.49 -19.65
C ASP A 478 12.23 -9.27 -18.39
N ARG A 479 11.65 -10.45 -18.56
CA ARG A 479 11.10 -11.23 -17.43
C ARG A 479 12.17 -11.95 -16.61
N GLU A 480 13.30 -12.27 -17.21
CA GLU A 480 14.39 -13.02 -16.58
C GLU A 480 15.41 -12.07 -15.98
N THR A 481 15.93 -11.14 -16.77
CA THR A 481 16.95 -10.19 -16.34
C THR A 481 16.40 -9.00 -15.55
N LEU A 482 15.10 -8.73 -15.64
CA LEU A 482 14.41 -7.56 -15.09
C LEU A 482 14.96 -6.22 -15.60
N GLN A 483 15.86 -6.22 -16.57
CA GLN A 483 16.33 -5.02 -17.23
C GLN A 483 15.27 -4.51 -18.21
N HIS A 484 15.29 -3.22 -18.49
CA HIS A 484 14.52 -2.65 -19.59
C HIS A 484 14.87 -3.38 -20.90
N VAL A 485 13.88 -3.62 -21.75
CA VAL A 485 14.03 -4.48 -22.94
C VAL A 485 15.10 -4.02 -23.93
N ARG A 486 15.51 -2.74 -23.88
CA ARG A 486 16.49 -2.15 -24.80
C ARG A 486 17.64 -1.42 -24.08
N ILE A 487 17.45 -1.01 -22.84
CA ILE A 487 18.45 -0.23 -22.08
C ILE A 487 19.05 -1.12 -21.00
N HIS A 488 20.28 -1.53 -21.20
CA HIS A 488 21.00 -2.34 -20.22
C HIS A 488 21.32 -1.54 -18.95
N GLY A 489 21.34 -2.22 -17.80
CA GLY A 489 21.60 -1.57 -16.51
C GLY A 489 20.44 -0.72 -15.96
N LEU A 490 19.30 -0.65 -16.66
CA LEU A 490 18.07 -0.03 -16.18
C LEU A 490 17.09 -1.10 -15.69
N PHE A 491 16.74 -1.05 -14.41
CA PHE A 491 15.84 -2.00 -13.75
C PHE A 491 14.54 -1.30 -13.33
N PRO A 492 13.49 -1.32 -14.17
CA PRO A 492 12.17 -0.84 -13.79
C PRO A 492 11.61 -1.67 -12.64
N CYS A 493 11.29 -1.01 -11.52
CA CYS A 493 11.02 -1.68 -10.25
C CYS A 493 9.69 -1.27 -9.64
N GLY A 494 9.00 -2.23 -9.05
CA GLY A 494 7.90 -2.02 -8.16
C GLY A 494 6.60 -1.58 -8.81
N GLU A 495 5.79 -0.86 -8.05
CA GLU A 495 4.45 -0.44 -8.45
C GLU A 495 4.49 0.60 -9.57
N GLY A 496 5.43 1.54 -9.53
CA GLY A 496 5.57 2.57 -10.55
C GLY A 496 5.94 2.02 -11.92
N ALA A 497 6.67 0.94 -11.97
CA ALA A 497 7.00 0.24 -13.22
C ALA A 497 5.87 -0.70 -13.69
N GLY A 498 4.83 -0.91 -12.88
CA GLY A 498 3.68 -1.74 -13.23
C GLY A 498 3.81 -3.23 -12.86
N TYR A 499 4.71 -3.57 -11.92
CA TYR A 499 5.01 -4.97 -11.56
C TYR A 499 4.66 -5.34 -10.11
N ALA A 500 4.19 -4.41 -9.33
CA ALA A 500 3.73 -4.62 -7.97
C ALA A 500 2.41 -3.88 -7.70
N GLY A 501 1.74 -4.19 -6.61
CA GLY A 501 0.46 -3.58 -6.22
C GLY A 501 0.32 -3.35 -4.72
N GLY A 502 1.41 -3.28 -3.97
CA GLY A 502 1.42 -3.03 -2.53
C GLY A 502 2.81 -3.15 -1.91
N ILE A 503 2.91 -2.91 -0.61
CA ILE A 503 4.19 -2.82 0.12
C ILE A 503 5.04 -4.09 -0.05
N VAL A 504 4.48 -5.26 0.26
CA VAL A 504 5.24 -6.52 0.21
C VAL A 504 5.62 -6.91 -1.21
N SER A 505 4.70 -6.79 -2.17
CA SER A 505 5.01 -7.12 -3.57
C SER A 505 6.04 -6.16 -4.18
N ALA A 506 6.02 -4.89 -3.78
CA ALA A 506 7.05 -3.92 -4.19
C ALA A 506 8.40 -4.24 -3.54
N GLY A 507 8.41 -4.62 -2.26
CA GLY A 507 9.63 -5.05 -1.57
C GLY A 507 10.26 -6.29 -2.20
N VAL A 508 9.46 -7.30 -2.51
CA VAL A 508 9.90 -8.52 -3.23
C VAL A 508 10.49 -8.17 -4.59
N ASP A 509 9.82 -7.30 -5.34
CA ASP A 509 10.30 -6.88 -6.66
C ASP A 509 11.61 -6.06 -6.55
N GLY A 510 11.73 -5.24 -5.51
CA GLY A 510 12.96 -4.50 -5.19
C GLY A 510 14.15 -5.42 -4.91
N GLU A 511 13.97 -6.46 -4.08
CA GLU A 511 15.01 -7.47 -3.83
C GLU A 511 15.43 -8.19 -5.13
N ARG A 512 14.47 -8.57 -5.95
CA ARG A 512 14.74 -9.22 -7.25
C ARG A 512 15.49 -8.31 -8.21
N CYS A 513 15.12 -7.02 -8.30
CA CYS A 513 15.84 -6.05 -9.11
C CYS A 513 17.28 -5.88 -8.63
N ALA A 514 17.52 -5.86 -7.32
CA ALA A 514 18.86 -5.82 -6.75
C ALA A 514 19.69 -7.06 -7.11
N GLU A 515 19.11 -8.25 -7.02
CA GLU A 515 19.75 -9.52 -7.41
C GLU A 515 20.14 -9.53 -8.89
N MET A 516 19.24 -9.08 -9.77
CA MET A 516 19.52 -9.00 -11.20
C MET A 516 20.53 -7.89 -11.55
N CYS A 517 20.52 -6.80 -10.79
CA CYS A 517 21.53 -5.75 -10.91
C CYS A 517 22.92 -6.27 -10.52
N ALA A 518 23.04 -7.02 -9.42
CA ALA A 518 24.30 -7.67 -9.03
C ALA A 518 24.78 -8.65 -10.10
N ALA A 519 23.90 -9.47 -10.64
CA ALA A 519 24.24 -10.38 -11.75
C ALA A 519 24.71 -9.62 -13.01
N TYR A 520 24.09 -8.49 -13.33
CA TYR A 520 24.52 -7.61 -14.42
C TYR A 520 25.93 -7.02 -14.19
N MET A 521 26.26 -6.71 -12.95
CA MET A 521 27.57 -6.17 -12.55
C MET A 521 28.62 -7.27 -12.32
N GLU A 522 28.27 -8.54 -12.48
CA GLU A 522 29.14 -9.70 -12.25
C GLU A 522 29.68 -9.78 -10.79
N VAL A 523 28.85 -9.44 -9.79
CA VAL A 523 29.18 -9.45 -8.36
C VAL A 523 28.46 -10.59 -7.64
#